data_7f601bfb2ec8c1758e5be6bb2869857a
#
_entry.id   7f601bfb2ec8c1758e5be6bb2869857a
#
_cell.length_a   1.000
_cell.length_b   1.000
_cell.length_c   1.000
_cell.angle_alpha   90.00
_cell.angle_beta   90.00
_cell.angle_gamma   90.00
#
_symmetry.space_group_name_H-M   'P 1'
#
loop_
_entity.id
_entity.type
_entity.pdbx_description
1 polymer ?
#
loop_
_entity_poly.entity_id
_entity_poly.type
_entity_poly.pdbx_seq_one_letter_code
_entity_poly.pdbx_strand_id
1 'polypeptide(L)'
;MFCPFCQAEATKVVDSRVFADGSQIRRRRECEVCNARFTTFEVADLALPKIIKNDGKRQTFNGSKLKKGMLRALEKRPLSSEKTDALFSKILNQIRFLGEKEIHSRKVGEIMMNALKEVDSVAYVRFASVYRDFQDISDFSEEIKSLNQESKNLSLIHI
;
A
#
# COMPACT_ATOMS: atom_id res chain seq x y z
N MET A 1 21.12 19.34 11.58
CA MET A 1 19.81 20.03 11.55
C MET A 1 19.98 21.43 12.09
N PHE A 2 19.54 22.43 11.35
CA PHE A 2 19.62 23.83 11.77
C PHE A 2 18.80 24.10 13.02
N CYS A 3 19.29 25.04 13.83
CA CYS A 3 18.56 25.51 14.99
C CYS A 3 17.36 26.38 14.56
N PRO A 4 16.12 26.11 15.01
CA PRO A 4 14.96 26.91 14.62
C PRO A 4 14.96 28.35 15.20
N PHE A 5 15.80 28.63 16.18
CA PHE A 5 15.83 29.93 16.87
C PHE A 5 16.94 30.87 16.36
N CYS A 6 18.14 30.33 16.16
CA CYS A 6 19.29 31.16 15.74
C CYS A 6 19.89 30.77 14.38
N GLN A 7 19.32 29.77 13.70
CA GLN A 7 19.75 29.27 12.38
C GLN A 7 21.18 28.68 12.36
N ALA A 8 21.78 28.39 13.50
CA ALA A 8 23.06 27.69 13.54
C ALA A 8 22.98 26.36 12.83
N GLU A 9 24.02 26.00 12.08
CA GLU A 9 24.00 24.84 11.15
C GLU A 9 23.89 23.49 11.87
N ALA A 10 24.37 23.36 13.10
CA ALA A 10 24.42 22.14 13.84
C ALA A 10 23.72 22.22 15.20
N THR A 11 23.05 21.14 15.56
CA THR A 11 22.49 20.92 16.89
C THR A 11 22.81 19.53 17.35
N LYS A 12 23.10 19.32 18.63
CA LYS A 12 23.35 17.97 19.20
C LYS A 12 22.08 17.33 19.72
N VAL A 13 22.00 16.04 19.67
CA VAL A 13 20.92 15.23 20.30
C VAL A 13 21.35 14.95 21.74
N VAL A 14 20.56 15.40 22.71
CA VAL A 14 20.83 15.19 24.15
C VAL A 14 20.02 14.02 24.74
N ASP A 15 18.90 13.67 24.13
CA ASP A 15 18.06 12.52 24.52
C ASP A 15 17.31 11.95 23.29
N SER A 16 17.12 10.64 23.29
CA SER A 16 16.40 9.95 22.22
C SER A 16 15.57 8.82 22.83
N ARG A 17 14.26 8.81 22.54
CA ARG A 17 13.32 7.80 23.06
C ARG A 17 12.37 7.35 21.98
N VAL A 18 12.04 6.06 22.02
CA VAL A 18 10.96 5.49 21.23
C VAL A 18 9.62 6.02 21.75
N PHE A 19 8.75 6.41 20.83
CA PHE A 19 7.45 7.00 21.10
C PHE A 19 6.39 6.40 20.18
N ALA A 20 5.10 6.52 20.55
CA ALA A 20 3.96 6.01 19.77
C ALA A 20 4.11 4.54 19.37
N ASP A 21 4.22 3.64 20.36
CA ASP A 21 4.30 2.18 20.18
C ASP A 21 5.40 1.70 19.20
N GLY A 22 6.50 2.43 19.15
CA GLY A 22 7.64 2.10 18.30
C GLY A 22 7.63 2.74 16.91
N SER A 23 6.56 3.45 16.55
CA SER A 23 6.43 4.04 15.21
C SER A 23 7.18 5.36 15.02
N GLN A 24 7.64 5.98 16.11
CA GLN A 24 8.32 7.27 16.10
C GLN A 24 9.51 7.28 17.06
N ILE A 25 10.52 8.09 16.73
CA ILE A 25 11.61 8.42 17.64
C ILE A 25 11.52 9.88 18.01
N ARG A 26 11.33 10.15 19.29
CA ARG A 26 11.38 11.51 19.84
C ARG A 26 12.82 11.83 20.21
N ARG A 27 13.36 12.92 19.66
CA ARG A 27 14.72 13.41 19.96
C ARG A 27 14.66 14.78 20.61
N ARG A 28 15.31 14.95 21.76
CA ARG A 28 15.55 16.24 22.36
C ARG A 28 16.89 16.79 21.87
N ARG A 29 16.87 17.96 21.27
CA ARG A 29 18.06 18.61 20.71
C ARG A 29 18.40 19.87 21.49
N GLU A 30 19.69 20.22 21.47
CA GLU A 30 20.23 21.43 22.04
C GLU A 30 21.13 22.10 21.02
N CYS A 31 20.99 23.45 20.87
CA CYS A 31 21.86 24.24 20.04
C CYS A 31 23.11 24.63 20.84
N GLU A 32 24.30 24.44 20.28
CA GLU A 32 25.56 24.78 20.94
C GLU A 32 25.85 26.27 20.90
N VAL A 33 25.17 27.06 20.05
CA VAL A 33 25.33 28.49 19.90
C VAL A 33 24.41 29.28 20.84
N CYS A 34 23.10 29.02 20.81
CA CYS A 34 22.13 29.77 21.60
C CYS A 34 21.60 28.98 22.83
N ASN A 35 22.08 27.76 23.06
CA ASN A 35 21.67 26.87 24.16
C ASN A 35 20.15 26.55 24.19
N ALA A 36 19.39 26.90 23.14
CA ALA A 36 17.97 26.60 23.07
C ALA A 36 17.77 25.11 22.91
N ARG A 37 16.77 24.58 23.62
CA ARG A 37 16.35 23.16 23.53
C ARG A 37 15.03 23.05 22.80
N PHE A 38 14.94 22.08 21.89
CA PHE A 38 13.73 21.78 21.14
C PHE A 38 13.60 20.29 20.91
N THR A 39 12.40 19.86 20.57
CA THR A 39 12.08 18.46 20.32
C THR A 39 11.81 18.26 18.84
N THR A 40 12.33 17.16 18.30
CA THR A 40 12.02 16.68 16.94
C THR A 40 11.46 15.28 17.01
N PHE A 41 10.66 14.93 16.02
CA PHE A 41 10.16 13.58 15.82
C PHE A 41 10.69 13.05 14.50
N GLU A 42 11.21 11.82 14.53
CA GLU A 42 11.58 11.08 13.35
C GLU A 42 10.47 10.03 13.12
N VAL A 43 9.90 10.07 11.95
CA VAL A 43 8.85 9.12 11.51
C VAL A 43 9.23 8.57 10.17
N ALA A 44 8.81 7.31 9.89
CA ALA A 44 9.01 6.75 8.56
C ALA A 44 8.18 7.51 7.53
N ASP A 45 8.81 8.00 6.46
CA ASP A 45 8.11 8.57 5.31
C ASP A 45 7.54 7.42 4.46
N LEU A 46 6.27 7.11 4.66
CA LEU A 46 5.54 6.07 3.95
C LEU A 46 4.68 6.68 2.83
N ALA A 47 5.23 7.64 2.10
CA ALA A 47 4.54 8.27 0.99
C ALA A 47 4.11 7.22 -0.05
N LEU A 48 2.90 7.38 -0.57
CA LEU A 48 2.40 6.57 -1.67
C LEU A 48 2.90 7.14 -3.00
N PRO A 49 3.25 6.30 -3.99
CA PRO A 49 3.78 6.73 -5.27
C PRO A 49 2.73 7.51 -6.09
N LYS A 50 3.18 8.33 -7.03
CA LYS A 50 2.30 8.86 -8.07
C LYS A 50 1.93 7.75 -9.05
N ILE A 51 0.75 7.85 -9.65
CA ILE A 51 0.26 6.87 -10.61
C ILE A 51 0.45 7.39 -12.04
N ILE A 52 1.13 6.59 -12.86
CA ILE A 52 1.21 6.80 -14.30
C ILE A 52 0.05 6.04 -14.96
N LYS A 53 -0.82 6.77 -15.64
CA LYS A 53 -1.94 6.21 -16.41
C LYS A 53 -1.49 5.66 -17.75
N ASN A 54 -2.37 4.86 -18.41
CA ASN A 54 -2.09 4.30 -19.74
C ASN A 54 -1.86 5.38 -20.80
N ASP A 55 -2.44 6.57 -20.63
CA ASP A 55 -2.23 7.75 -21.48
C ASP A 55 -0.97 8.56 -21.10
N GLY A 56 -0.14 8.06 -20.19
CA GLY A 56 1.07 8.71 -19.69
C GLY A 56 0.85 9.81 -18.65
N LYS A 57 -0.38 10.19 -18.36
CA LYS A 57 -0.66 11.21 -17.34
C LYS A 57 -0.30 10.74 -15.94
N ARG A 58 0.29 11.65 -15.18
CA ARG A 58 0.64 11.44 -13.77
C ARG A 58 -0.45 11.96 -12.84
N GLN A 59 -0.87 11.14 -11.91
CA GLN A 59 -1.88 11.48 -10.91
C GLN A 59 -1.39 11.13 -9.52
N THR A 60 -1.83 11.90 -8.53
CA THR A 60 -1.64 11.52 -7.13
C THR A 60 -2.38 10.22 -6.84
N PHE A 61 -1.77 9.36 -6.03
CA PHE A 61 -2.42 8.13 -5.59
C PHE A 61 -3.73 8.43 -4.86
N ASN A 62 -4.80 7.78 -5.28
CA ASN A 62 -6.11 7.94 -4.67
C ASN A 62 -6.56 6.66 -3.97
N GLY A 63 -6.28 6.57 -2.67
CA GLY A 63 -6.64 5.42 -1.84
C GLY A 63 -8.14 5.16 -1.76
N SER A 64 -8.97 6.22 -1.75
CA SER A 64 -10.43 6.09 -1.73
C SER A 64 -10.96 5.43 -2.99
N LYS A 65 -10.39 5.77 -4.16
CA LYS A 65 -10.76 5.14 -5.44
C LYS A 65 -10.38 3.66 -5.45
N LEU A 66 -9.19 3.33 -4.95
CA LEU A 66 -8.72 1.95 -4.84
C LEU A 66 -9.62 1.15 -3.90
N LYS A 67 -9.94 1.70 -2.71
CA LYS A 67 -10.84 1.07 -1.73
C LYS A 67 -12.23 0.82 -2.32
N LYS A 68 -12.81 1.79 -3.04
CA LYS A 68 -14.10 1.62 -3.73
C LYS A 68 -14.07 0.48 -4.75
N GLY A 69 -12.99 0.36 -5.54
CA GLY A 69 -12.82 -0.75 -6.48
C GLY A 69 -12.79 -2.10 -5.79
N MET A 70 -12.04 -2.22 -4.70
CA MET A 70 -11.98 -3.41 -3.87
C MET A 70 -13.35 -3.77 -3.28
N LEU A 71 -14.06 -2.81 -2.68
CA LEU A 71 -15.36 -3.03 -2.06
C LEU A 71 -16.42 -3.48 -3.08
N ARG A 72 -16.41 -2.96 -4.31
CA ARG A 72 -17.29 -3.43 -5.39
C ARG A 72 -17.04 -4.90 -5.75
N ALA A 73 -15.78 -5.31 -5.80
CA ALA A 73 -15.43 -6.70 -6.06
C ALA A 73 -15.90 -7.63 -4.92
N LEU A 74 -15.80 -7.16 -3.67
CA LEU A 74 -16.19 -7.89 -2.47
C LEU A 74 -17.69 -7.78 -2.12
N GLU A 75 -18.48 -7.06 -2.91
CA GLU A 75 -19.91 -6.87 -2.63
C GLU A 75 -20.64 -8.21 -2.51
N LYS A 76 -21.42 -8.37 -1.42
CA LYS A 76 -22.15 -9.62 -1.08
C LYS A 76 -21.24 -10.85 -0.89
N ARG A 77 -19.95 -10.66 -0.63
CA ARG A 77 -19.07 -11.76 -0.23
C ARG A 77 -19.00 -11.85 1.30
N PRO A 78 -18.84 -13.08 1.87
CA PRO A 78 -18.86 -13.31 3.32
C PRO A 78 -17.52 -12.91 3.95
N LEU A 79 -17.14 -11.63 3.83
CA LEU A 79 -15.95 -11.06 4.43
C LEU A 79 -16.35 -10.04 5.49
N SER A 80 -15.78 -10.16 6.70
CA SER A 80 -16.00 -9.16 7.74
C SER A 80 -15.36 -7.82 7.38
N SER A 81 -15.86 -6.71 7.97
CA SER A 81 -15.26 -5.39 7.81
C SER A 81 -13.79 -5.36 8.23
N GLU A 82 -13.45 -6.04 9.32
CA GLU A 82 -12.07 -6.14 9.82
C GLU A 82 -11.13 -6.80 8.81
N LYS A 83 -11.55 -7.92 8.21
CA LYS A 83 -10.78 -8.61 7.16
C LYS A 83 -10.64 -7.75 5.91
N THR A 84 -11.68 -7.01 5.55
CA THR A 84 -11.67 -6.09 4.41
C THR A 84 -10.69 -4.92 4.64
N ASP A 85 -10.67 -4.33 5.83
CA ASP A 85 -9.74 -3.27 6.19
C ASP A 85 -8.29 -3.78 6.29
N ALA A 86 -8.09 -4.98 6.82
CA ALA A 86 -6.78 -5.64 6.83
C ALA A 86 -6.26 -5.91 5.42
N LEU A 87 -7.13 -6.39 4.51
CA LEU A 87 -6.79 -6.60 3.11
C LEU A 87 -6.38 -5.29 2.42
N PHE A 88 -7.13 -4.21 2.65
CA PHE A 88 -6.80 -2.89 2.09
C PHE A 88 -5.46 -2.38 2.62
N SER A 89 -5.21 -2.53 3.92
CA SER A 89 -3.93 -2.17 4.55
C SER A 89 -2.76 -2.98 3.96
N LYS A 90 -2.95 -4.30 3.73
CA LYS A 90 -1.97 -5.17 3.07
C LYS A 90 -1.62 -4.64 1.68
N ILE A 91 -2.62 -4.29 0.88
CA ILE A 91 -2.44 -3.74 -0.48
C ILE A 91 -1.64 -2.42 -0.44
N LEU A 92 -2.02 -1.49 0.44
CA LEU A 92 -1.30 -0.22 0.59
C LEU A 92 0.16 -0.42 1.00
N ASN A 93 0.41 -1.35 1.92
CA ASN A 93 1.76 -1.67 2.37
C ASN A 93 2.60 -2.30 1.25
N GLN A 94 2.03 -3.18 0.42
CA GLN A 94 2.72 -3.72 -0.74
C GLN A 94 3.10 -2.62 -1.74
N ILE A 95 2.21 -1.64 -1.98
CA ILE A 95 2.49 -0.50 -2.86
C ILE A 95 3.62 0.37 -2.28
N ARG A 96 3.61 0.66 -0.98
CA ARG A 96 4.67 1.41 -0.29
C ARG A 96 6.00 0.68 -0.31
N PHE A 97 5.96 -0.64 -0.14
CA PHE A 97 7.15 -1.49 -0.10
C PHE A 97 7.92 -1.53 -1.43
N LEU A 98 7.28 -1.20 -2.56
CA LEU A 98 7.97 -1.04 -3.84
C LEU A 98 9.04 0.05 -3.79
N GLY A 99 8.89 1.06 -2.92
CA GLY A 99 9.87 2.14 -2.75
C GLY A 99 10.00 3.08 -3.95
N GLU A 100 9.13 2.95 -4.95
CA GLU A 100 9.14 3.74 -6.17
C GLU A 100 8.39 5.06 -5.99
N LYS A 101 8.91 6.15 -6.57
CA LYS A 101 8.25 7.46 -6.55
C LYS A 101 7.04 7.52 -7.48
N GLU A 102 7.06 6.74 -8.55
CA GLU A 102 5.99 6.66 -9.56
C GLU A 102 5.80 5.20 -9.97
N ILE A 103 4.57 4.75 -10.09
CA ILE A 103 4.21 3.40 -10.57
C ILE A 103 3.11 3.45 -11.60
N HIS A 104 3.11 2.52 -12.53
CA HIS A 104 2.02 2.38 -13.49
C HIS A 104 0.73 1.88 -12.83
N SER A 105 -0.42 2.42 -13.27
CA SER A 105 -1.74 2.00 -12.79
C SER A 105 -1.95 0.48 -12.94
N ARG A 106 -1.36 -0.13 -13.97
CA ARG A 106 -1.37 -1.57 -14.19
C ARG A 106 -0.75 -2.35 -13.04
N LYS A 107 0.35 -1.85 -12.46
CA LYS A 107 1.00 -2.51 -11.31
C LYS A 107 0.13 -2.50 -10.07
N VAL A 108 -0.59 -1.39 -9.83
CA VAL A 108 -1.57 -1.30 -8.73
C VAL A 108 -2.69 -2.30 -8.91
N GLY A 109 -3.19 -2.45 -10.13
CA GLY A 109 -4.22 -3.45 -10.44
C GLY A 109 -3.75 -4.88 -10.26
N GLU A 110 -2.52 -5.20 -10.64
CA GLU A 110 -1.93 -6.53 -10.40
C GLU A 110 -1.82 -6.84 -8.91
N ILE A 111 -1.36 -5.89 -8.10
CA ILE A 111 -1.31 -6.04 -6.64
C ILE A 111 -2.71 -6.30 -6.06
N MET A 112 -3.71 -5.53 -6.51
CA MET A 112 -5.10 -5.72 -6.10
C MET A 112 -5.63 -7.11 -6.49
N MET A 113 -5.40 -7.54 -7.72
CA MET A 113 -5.84 -8.84 -8.21
C MET A 113 -5.22 -9.98 -7.40
N ASN A 114 -3.92 -9.93 -7.15
CA ASN A 114 -3.22 -10.95 -6.36
C ASN A 114 -3.78 -11.01 -4.93
N ALA A 115 -4.01 -9.87 -4.30
CA ALA A 115 -4.58 -9.81 -2.95
C ALA A 115 -6.02 -10.35 -2.89
N LEU A 116 -6.86 -10.05 -3.90
CA LEU A 116 -8.22 -10.59 -3.99
C LEU A 116 -8.22 -12.09 -4.26
N LYS A 117 -7.31 -12.59 -5.10
CA LYS A 117 -7.15 -14.00 -5.43
C LYS A 117 -6.90 -14.87 -4.18
N GLU A 118 -6.10 -14.38 -3.25
CA GLU A 118 -5.79 -15.07 -1.99
C GLU A 118 -7.01 -15.16 -1.05
N VAL A 119 -7.95 -14.21 -1.13
CA VAL A 119 -9.04 -14.07 -0.16
C VAL A 119 -10.37 -14.60 -0.72
N ASP A 120 -10.68 -14.31 -1.97
CA ASP A 120 -11.96 -14.68 -2.59
C ASP A 120 -11.85 -14.73 -4.12
N SER A 121 -11.95 -15.91 -4.69
CA SER A 121 -11.84 -16.13 -6.14
C SER A 121 -12.94 -15.42 -6.95
N VAL A 122 -14.15 -15.27 -6.39
CA VAL A 122 -15.24 -14.56 -7.07
C VAL A 122 -14.97 -13.06 -7.10
N ALA A 123 -14.46 -12.48 -6.01
CA ALA A 123 -14.05 -11.09 -5.99
C ALA A 123 -12.89 -10.82 -6.97
N TYR A 124 -11.94 -11.76 -7.06
CA TYR A 124 -10.88 -11.69 -8.06
C TYR A 124 -11.46 -11.61 -9.47
N VAL A 125 -12.33 -12.55 -9.85
CA VAL A 125 -12.95 -12.61 -11.20
C VAL A 125 -13.72 -11.34 -11.52
N ARG A 126 -14.49 -10.81 -10.56
CA ARG A 126 -15.21 -9.53 -10.70
C ARG A 126 -14.28 -8.35 -10.96
N PHE A 127 -13.18 -8.26 -10.22
CA PHE A 127 -12.20 -7.20 -10.41
C PHE A 127 -11.47 -7.36 -11.75
N ALA A 128 -11.03 -8.58 -12.07
CA ALA A 128 -10.35 -8.89 -13.32
C ALA A 128 -11.21 -8.60 -14.55
N SER A 129 -12.52 -8.85 -14.50
CA SER A 129 -13.45 -8.58 -15.62
C SER A 129 -13.52 -7.10 -16.01
N VAL A 130 -13.30 -6.20 -15.06
CA VAL A 130 -13.27 -4.74 -15.34
C VAL A 130 -11.86 -4.25 -15.65
N TYR A 131 -10.86 -4.91 -15.07
CA TYR A 131 -9.47 -4.42 -15.12
C TYR A 131 -8.70 -4.94 -16.33
N ARG A 132 -8.90 -6.20 -16.74
CA ARG A 132 -8.14 -6.85 -17.83
C ARG A 132 -8.66 -6.57 -19.23
N ASP A 133 -9.80 -5.90 -19.37
CA ASP A 133 -10.38 -5.57 -20.69
C ASP A 133 -10.43 -6.80 -21.61
N PHE A 134 -11.10 -7.87 -21.16
CA PHE A 134 -11.27 -9.09 -21.94
C PHE A 134 -11.97 -8.80 -23.27
N GLN A 135 -11.43 -9.30 -24.37
CA GLN A 135 -11.96 -9.05 -25.72
C GLN A 135 -13.10 -10.00 -26.06
N ASP A 136 -13.09 -11.19 -25.48
CA ASP A 136 -14.15 -12.20 -25.72
C ASP A 136 -14.36 -13.15 -24.52
N ILE A 137 -15.32 -14.06 -24.66
CA ILE A 137 -15.68 -15.05 -23.63
C ILE A 137 -14.59 -16.11 -23.45
N SER A 138 -13.77 -16.37 -24.46
CA SER A 138 -12.69 -17.37 -24.39
C SER A 138 -11.59 -16.91 -23.45
N ASP A 139 -11.15 -15.65 -23.54
CA ASP A 139 -10.16 -15.03 -22.65
C ASP A 139 -10.62 -15.13 -21.17
N PHE A 140 -11.90 -14.84 -20.93
CA PHE A 140 -12.49 -14.93 -19.60
C PHE A 140 -12.55 -16.39 -19.09
N SER A 141 -12.87 -17.33 -19.96
CA SER A 141 -12.94 -18.77 -19.64
C SER A 141 -11.55 -19.34 -19.31
N GLU A 142 -10.51 -18.91 -20.01
CA GLU A 142 -9.13 -19.30 -19.72
C GLU A 142 -8.66 -18.81 -18.36
N GLU A 143 -9.01 -17.59 -18.00
CA GLU A 143 -8.70 -17.04 -16.67
C GLU A 143 -9.37 -17.86 -15.56
N ILE A 144 -10.62 -18.24 -15.71
CA ILE A 144 -11.33 -19.09 -14.75
C ILE A 144 -10.70 -20.49 -14.66
N LYS A 145 -10.29 -21.08 -15.79
CA LYS A 145 -9.61 -22.39 -15.79
C LYS A 145 -8.27 -22.34 -15.05
N SER A 146 -7.50 -21.28 -15.23
CA SER A 146 -6.22 -21.09 -14.53
C SER A 146 -6.41 -21.04 -13.01
N LEU A 147 -7.43 -20.34 -12.53
CA LEU A 147 -7.77 -20.27 -11.11
C LEU A 147 -8.12 -21.65 -10.52
N ASN A 148 -8.88 -22.46 -11.26
CA ASN A 148 -9.27 -23.79 -10.82
C ASN A 148 -8.09 -24.77 -10.78
N GLN A 149 -7.09 -24.62 -11.63
CA GLN A 149 -5.89 -25.45 -11.63
C GLN A 149 -4.96 -25.11 -10.46
N GLU A 150 -4.78 -23.84 -10.15
CA GLU A 150 -3.97 -23.41 -9.00
C GLU A 150 -4.57 -23.86 -7.66
N SER A 151 -5.89 -23.77 -7.51
CA SER A 151 -6.57 -24.24 -6.28
C SER A 151 -6.46 -25.75 -6.09
N LYS A 152 -6.40 -26.56 -7.16
CA LYS A 152 -6.16 -28.01 -7.08
C LYS A 152 -4.70 -28.33 -6.69
N ASN A 153 -3.72 -27.58 -7.19
CA ASN A 153 -2.32 -27.79 -6.85
C ASN A 153 -2.01 -27.46 -5.37
N LEU A 154 -2.67 -26.46 -4.80
CA LEU A 154 -2.56 -26.12 -3.37
C LEU A 154 -3.15 -27.19 -2.45
N SER A 155 -4.19 -27.89 -2.89
CA SER A 155 -4.80 -28.98 -2.11
C SER A 155 -3.98 -30.28 -2.12
N LEU A 156 -3.06 -30.44 -3.07
CA LEU A 156 -2.19 -31.63 -3.18
C LEU A 156 -0.88 -31.51 -2.36
N ILE A 157 -0.56 -30.34 -1.84
CA ILE A 157 0.67 -30.08 -1.05
C ILE A 157 0.43 -30.27 0.45
N HIS A 158 -0.81 -30.52 0.87
CA HIS A 158 -1.20 -30.74 2.27
C HIS A 158 -1.54 -32.21 2.59
N ILE A 159 -0.83 -33.19 2.00
CA ILE A 159 -0.86 -34.58 2.44
C ILE A 159 0.55 -34.98 2.90
#